data_9b10962d1c765ca236aed9323d0fa404
#
_entry.id   9b10962d1c765ca236aed9323d0fa404
#
_cell.length_a   1.000
_cell.length_b   1.000
_cell.length_c   1.000
_cell.angle_alpha   90.00
_cell.angle_beta   90.00
_cell.angle_gamma   90.00
#
_symmetry.space_group_name_H-M   'P 1'
#
loop_
_entity.id
_entity.type
_entity.pdbx_description
1 polymer ?
#
loop_
_entity_poly.entity_id
_entity_poly.type
_entity_poly.pdbx_seq_one_letter_code
_entity_poly.pdbx_strand_id
1 'polypeptide(L)'
;ELIQPLYGLPFYENFLREHGDGAHHMKLVVPAEHYDQVLRYFEDNGMPVLFGAEFFGSKFYFVDSIKKMGVLLEIGNGQFPKGAPEEWCSRYPECLTMKGGR
;
A
#
# COMPACT_ATOMS: atom_id res chain seq x y z
N GLU A 1 -4.68 -7.74 4.73
CA GLU A 1 -5.59 -7.16 3.71
C GLU A 1 -5.88 -8.19 2.62
N LEU A 2 -7.16 -8.40 2.31
CA LEU A 2 -7.57 -9.25 1.18
C LEU A 2 -7.92 -8.35 -0.01
N ILE A 3 -7.30 -8.62 -1.15
CA ILE A 3 -7.46 -7.79 -2.35
C ILE A 3 -8.03 -8.65 -3.47
N GLN A 4 -9.16 -8.21 -4.03
CA GLN A 4 -9.72 -8.75 -5.25
C GLN A 4 -9.58 -7.70 -6.34
N PRO A 5 -8.67 -7.86 -7.32
CA PRO A 5 -8.56 -6.90 -8.40
C PRO A 5 -9.76 -7.01 -9.33
N LEU A 6 -10.37 -5.87 -9.63
CA LEU A 6 -11.47 -5.79 -10.58
C LEU A 6 -10.99 -5.27 -11.93
N TYR A 7 -10.39 -4.06 -11.93
CA TYR A 7 -9.81 -3.45 -13.12
C TYR A 7 -8.96 -2.24 -12.71
N GLY A 8 -8.08 -1.82 -13.60
CA GLY A 8 -7.38 -0.53 -13.50
C GLY A 8 -6.01 -0.55 -12.82
N LEU A 9 -5.66 -1.62 -12.14
CA LEU A 9 -4.34 -1.75 -11.52
C LEU A 9 -3.63 -3.02 -11.99
N PRO A 10 -2.94 -2.94 -13.13
CA PRO A 10 -2.34 -4.12 -13.77
C PRO A 10 -1.42 -4.94 -12.86
N PHE A 11 -0.73 -4.32 -11.91
CA PHE A 11 0.21 -5.06 -11.10
C PHE A 11 -0.46 -6.04 -10.12
N TYR A 12 -1.67 -5.78 -9.68
CA TYR A 12 -2.47 -6.76 -8.92
C TYR A 12 -3.02 -7.85 -9.85
N GLU A 13 -3.53 -7.43 -11.00
CA GLU A 13 -4.10 -8.36 -11.99
C GLU A 13 -3.02 -9.31 -12.53
N ASN A 14 -1.84 -8.79 -12.84
CA ASN A 14 -0.71 -9.58 -13.32
C ASN A 14 -0.26 -10.60 -12.28
N PHE A 15 -0.15 -10.21 -11.01
CA PHE A 15 0.20 -11.14 -9.96
C PHE A 15 -0.80 -12.30 -9.88
N LEU A 16 -2.10 -11.99 -9.84
CA LEU A 16 -3.14 -13.02 -9.76
C LEU A 16 -3.09 -13.98 -10.95
N ARG A 17 -2.88 -13.44 -12.15
CA ARG A 17 -2.78 -14.24 -13.38
C ARG A 17 -1.55 -15.15 -13.39
N GLU A 18 -0.41 -14.65 -12.91
CA GLU A 18 0.87 -15.37 -12.98
C GLU A 18 1.07 -16.33 -11.82
N HIS A 19 0.56 -16.01 -10.64
CA HIS A 19 0.80 -16.75 -9.40
C HIS A 19 -0.45 -17.40 -8.81
N GLY A 20 -1.63 -16.94 -9.19
CA GLY A 20 -2.86 -17.31 -8.48
C GLY A 20 -2.96 -16.61 -7.13
N ASP A 21 -3.77 -17.17 -6.23
CA ASP A 21 -3.92 -16.63 -4.89
C ASP A 21 -2.61 -16.72 -4.11
N GLY A 22 -2.31 -15.70 -3.33
CA GLY A 22 -1.10 -15.70 -2.54
C GLY A 22 -0.77 -14.36 -1.92
N ALA A 23 0.38 -14.30 -1.25
CA ALA A 23 0.88 -13.08 -0.64
C ALA A 23 1.48 -12.16 -1.72
N HIS A 24 0.94 -10.96 -1.86
CA HIS A 24 1.35 -10.01 -2.88
C HIS A 24 2.47 -9.08 -2.40
N HIS A 25 2.37 -8.57 -1.20
CA HIS A 25 3.34 -7.60 -0.69
C HIS A 25 3.44 -7.64 0.84
N MET A 26 4.50 -6.99 1.34
CA MET A 26 4.67 -6.71 2.76
C MET A 26 4.67 -5.21 2.97
N LYS A 27 4.09 -4.75 4.07
CA LYS A 27 4.04 -3.34 4.42
C LYS A 27 5.05 -3.01 5.51
N LEU A 28 5.83 -1.97 5.26
CA LEU A 28 6.67 -1.30 6.25
C LEU A 28 5.99 -0.01 6.66
N VAL A 29 5.87 0.19 7.96
CA VAL A 29 5.31 1.44 8.50
C VAL A 29 6.47 2.35 8.90
N VAL A 30 6.46 3.56 8.38
CA VAL A 30 7.51 4.57 8.61
C VAL A 30 6.87 5.82 9.20
N PRO A 31 7.40 6.35 10.31
CA PRO A 31 6.91 7.62 10.87
C PRO A 31 6.92 8.74 9.84
N ALA A 32 5.92 9.63 9.93
CA ALA A 32 5.72 10.70 8.97
C ALA A 32 6.97 11.58 8.77
N GLU A 33 7.70 11.84 9.84
CA GLU A 33 8.90 12.69 9.81
C GLU A 33 10.06 12.05 9.03
N HIS A 34 10.04 10.75 8.82
CA HIS A 34 11.10 10.04 8.08
C HIS A 34 10.63 9.53 6.72
N TYR A 35 9.39 9.73 6.38
CA TYR A 35 8.75 9.11 5.24
C TYR A 35 9.45 9.41 3.91
N ASP A 36 9.64 10.68 3.62
CA ASP A 36 10.27 11.11 2.37
C ASP A 36 11.74 10.68 2.28
N GLN A 37 12.44 10.66 3.41
CA GLN A 37 13.82 10.19 3.49
C GLN A 37 13.91 8.70 3.16
N VAL A 38 12.98 7.90 3.66
CA VAL A 38 12.95 6.47 3.39
C VAL A 38 12.64 6.19 1.92
N LEU A 39 11.66 6.88 1.33
CA LEU A 39 11.38 6.73 -0.10
C LEU A 39 12.60 7.07 -0.95
N ARG A 40 13.28 8.15 -0.63
CA ARG A 40 14.51 8.56 -1.33
C ARG A 40 15.60 7.49 -1.20
N TYR A 41 15.75 6.89 -0.02
CA TYR A 41 16.68 5.79 0.18
C TYR A 41 16.40 4.62 -0.78
N PHE A 42 15.15 4.23 -0.94
CA PHE A 42 14.79 3.18 -1.89
C PHE A 42 15.11 3.58 -3.33
N GLU A 43 14.78 4.80 -3.73
CA GLU A 43 15.11 5.29 -5.07
C GLU A 43 16.62 5.29 -5.34
N ASP A 44 17.41 5.80 -4.39
CA ASP A 44 18.88 5.86 -4.49
C ASP A 44 19.50 4.47 -4.58
N ASN A 45 18.82 3.45 -4.07
CA ASN A 45 19.26 2.06 -4.13
C ASN A 45 18.60 1.26 -5.28
N GLY A 46 18.06 1.93 -6.26
CA GLY A 46 17.51 1.30 -7.47
C GLY A 46 16.16 0.62 -7.28
N MET A 47 15.40 1.06 -6.30
CA MET A 47 14.05 0.59 -6.01
C MET A 47 13.07 1.77 -6.07
N PRO A 48 12.79 2.31 -7.27
CA PRO A 48 11.94 3.47 -7.41
C PRO A 48 10.48 3.16 -7.07
N VAL A 49 9.72 4.20 -6.82
CA VAL A 49 8.28 4.10 -6.60
C VAL A 49 7.60 3.59 -7.87
N LEU A 50 6.77 2.56 -7.72
CA LEU A 50 5.94 2.02 -8.79
C LEU A 50 4.55 2.63 -8.80
N PHE A 51 3.95 2.75 -7.62
CA PHE A 51 2.56 3.16 -7.46
C PHE A 51 2.33 3.57 -6.02
N GLY A 52 1.41 4.47 -5.81
CA GLY A 52 1.00 4.84 -4.47
C GLY A 52 -0.06 5.92 -4.47
N ALA A 53 -0.48 6.31 -3.28
CA ALA A 53 -1.49 7.34 -3.10
C ALA A 53 -1.35 8.02 -1.73
N GLU A 54 -1.89 9.22 -1.68
CA GLU A 54 -2.06 9.98 -0.46
C GLU A 54 -3.51 10.46 -0.40
N PHE A 55 -4.19 10.16 0.69
CA PHE A 55 -5.57 10.60 0.87
C PHE A 55 -5.93 10.66 2.35
N PHE A 56 -6.56 11.74 2.73
CA PHE A 56 -7.04 11.96 4.11
C PHE A 56 -5.98 11.65 5.18
N GLY A 57 -4.72 12.04 4.93
CA GLY A 57 -3.61 11.84 5.85
C GLY A 57 -2.94 10.47 5.78
N SER A 58 -3.52 9.52 5.08
CA SER A 58 -2.90 8.23 4.83
C SER A 58 -1.99 8.32 3.61
N LYS A 59 -0.79 7.72 3.72
CA LYS A 59 0.17 7.64 2.61
C LYS A 59 0.66 6.22 2.46
N PHE A 60 0.72 5.74 1.22
CA PHE A 60 1.37 4.49 0.91
C PHE A 60 1.97 4.53 -0.49
N TYR A 61 3.12 3.89 -0.65
CA TYR A 61 3.79 3.74 -1.94
C TYR A 61 4.42 2.36 -2.03
N PHE A 62 4.26 1.72 -3.18
CA PHE A 62 4.97 0.49 -3.52
C PHE A 62 6.27 0.85 -4.21
N VAL A 63 7.34 0.18 -3.85
CA VAL A 63 8.65 0.36 -4.45
C VAL A 63 9.08 -0.89 -5.20
N ASP A 64 9.87 -0.72 -6.26
CA ASP A 64 10.34 -1.83 -7.11
C ASP A 64 11.43 -2.63 -6.42
N SER A 65 11.03 -3.44 -5.45
CA SER A 65 11.93 -4.15 -4.54
C SER A 65 12.09 -5.64 -4.83
N ILE A 66 11.30 -6.21 -5.74
CA ILE A 66 11.28 -7.66 -5.95
C ILE A 66 12.64 -8.22 -6.34
N LYS A 67 13.32 -7.59 -7.29
CA LYS A 67 14.62 -8.09 -7.77
C LYS A 67 15.71 -8.04 -6.72
N LYS A 68 15.71 -7.01 -5.87
CA LYS A 68 16.76 -6.82 -4.87
C LYS A 68 16.47 -7.49 -3.54
N MET A 69 15.20 -7.57 -3.16
CA MET A 69 14.78 -8.02 -1.84
C MET A 69 13.92 -9.30 -1.86
N GLY A 70 13.51 -9.74 -3.04
CA GLY A 70 12.69 -10.95 -3.17
C GLY A 70 11.22 -10.78 -2.77
N VAL A 71 10.81 -9.57 -2.41
CA VAL A 71 9.44 -9.26 -2.00
C VAL A 71 9.07 -7.84 -2.44
N LEU A 72 7.81 -7.64 -2.80
CA LEU A 72 7.28 -6.31 -3.07
C LEU A 72 7.01 -5.61 -1.75
N LEU A 73 7.57 -4.43 -1.57
CA LEU A 73 7.38 -3.62 -0.36
C LEU A 73 6.41 -2.48 -0.61
N GLU A 74 5.49 -2.31 0.33
CA GLU A 74 4.64 -1.14 0.48
C GLU A 74 5.18 -0.31 1.64
N ILE A 75 5.43 0.96 1.41
CA ILE A 75 5.91 1.90 2.42
C ILE A 75 4.73 2.78 2.83
N GLY A 76 4.25 2.63 4.04
CA GLY A 76 3.11 3.39 4.56
C GLY A 76 3.48 4.22 5.79
N ASN A 77 2.73 5.28 6.04
CA ASN A 77 2.95 6.15 7.20
C ASN A 77 2.20 5.70 8.45
N GLY A 78 1.52 4.56 8.39
CA GLY A 78 0.77 4.02 9.53
C GLY A 78 -0.49 4.80 9.89
N GLN A 79 -0.86 5.77 9.09
CA GLN A 79 -2.07 6.57 9.32
C GLN A 79 -3.24 5.99 8.53
N PHE A 80 -4.39 5.88 9.17
CA PHE A 80 -5.63 5.55 8.49
C PHE A 80 -6.27 6.81 7.93
N PRO A 81 -7.01 6.72 6.83
CA PRO A 81 -7.73 7.87 6.29
C PRO A 81 -8.71 8.42 7.32
N LYS A 82 -8.60 9.73 7.61
CA LYS A 82 -9.48 10.41 8.55
C LYS A 82 -10.37 11.38 7.78
N GLY A 83 -11.68 11.34 8.08
CA GLY A 83 -12.64 12.20 7.41
C GLY A 83 -13.03 11.76 6.02
N ALA A 84 -12.66 10.57 5.60
CA ALA A 84 -13.11 10.01 4.35
C ALA A 84 -14.63 9.79 4.36
N PRO A 85 -15.31 9.95 3.21
CA PRO A 85 -16.75 9.70 3.13
C PRO A 85 -17.10 8.28 3.59
N GLU A 86 -18.20 8.12 4.31
CA GLU A 86 -18.60 6.83 4.87
C GLU A 86 -18.84 5.79 3.80
N GLU A 87 -19.30 6.20 2.63
CA GLU A 87 -19.51 5.30 1.49
C GLU A 87 -18.21 4.68 0.94
N TRP A 88 -17.06 5.22 1.28
CA TRP A 88 -15.76 4.64 0.92
C TRP A 88 -15.36 3.47 1.82
N CYS A 89 -16.05 3.34 2.94
CA CYS A 89 -15.79 2.25 3.85
C CYS A 89 -16.28 0.92 3.28
N SER A 90 -15.50 -0.13 3.48
CA SER A 90 -15.98 -1.48 3.26
C SER A 90 -17.12 -1.81 4.23
N ARG A 91 -18.09 -2.53 3.74
CA ARG A 91 -19.24 -2.94 4.54
C ARG A 91 -19.05 -4.30 5.19
N TYR A 92 -17.95 -4.96 4.91
CA TYR A 92 -17.77 -6.30 5.44
C TYR A 92 -16.31 -6.59 5.75
N PRO A 93 -16.01 -6.93 6.99
CA PRO A 93 -16.85 -6.65 8.15
C PRO A 93 -17.09 -5.14 8.29
N GLU A 94 -17.58 -4.66 9.38
CA GLU A 94 -17.73 -3.21 9.58
C GLU A 94 -16.42 -2.46 9.33
N CYS A 95 -16.53 -1.23 8.87
CA CYS A 95 -15.37 -0.40 8.57
C CYS A 95 -14.72 0.14 9.85
N LEU A 96 -14.07 -0.75 10.57
CA LEU A 96 -13.44 -0.44 11.85
C LEU A 96 -12.34 0.61 11.72
N THR A 97 -11.59 0.56 10.63
CA THR A 97 -10.50 1.50 10.39
C THR A 97 -10.97 2.94 10.23
N MET A 98 -12.17 3.13 9.70
CA MET A 98 -12.74 4.47 9.52
C MET A 98 -13.47 4.97 10.77
N LYS A 99 -14.14 4.07 11.48
CA LYS A 99 -14.94 4.41 12.66
C LYS A 99 -14.14 4.40 13.94
N GLY A 100 -13.24 3.47 14.10
CA GLY A 100 -12.51 3.24 15.33
C GLY A 100 -11.32 4.16 15.57
N GLY A 101 -10.88 4.91 14.58
CA GLY A 101 -9.73 5.79 14.72
C GLY A 101 -8.43 5.05 15.06
N ARG A 102 -8.30 3.86 14.61
CA ARG A 102 -7.12 3.02 14.86
C ARG A 102 -5.91 3.58 14.19
#